data_7d03d4bb917449c2f44fcce6aaa162ee
#
_entry.id   7d03d4bb917449c2f44fcce6aaa162ee
#
_cell.length_a   1.000
_cell.length_b   1.000
_cell.length_c   1.000
_cell.angle_alpha   90.00
_cell.angle_beta   90.00
_cell.angle_gamma   90.00
#
_symmetry.space_group_name_H-M   'P 1'
#
loop_
_entity.id
_entity.type
_entity.pdbx_description
1 polymer ?
#
loop_
_entity_poly.entity_id
_entity_poly.type
_entity_poly.pdbx_seq_one_letter_code
_entity_poly.pdbx_strand_id
1 'polypeptide(L)'
;MAPFYYIEHSLYFMKEKQSINFFSLTMIVVSLVIGMGIFKTPATIAAKSGTPFIFFSAWMIGGLIALFGALTYAEIGQRLPVMGGYYKVFAHCYHPGVGFTINVLILISNSASLAVVALIGADYVSDLLFGQPSGTLFNIIVASVSVGLFYIVNLLGLKTSSRTQNILTVVKISLIVLLISSLFKGVTVPPHGINEGKIYTYDGSNGALLLLVSLVSVFFTYGGYQQTINFGSEVKSAKTMQRGIVVGILVVLFLYLTINYTYIKVIGFDQMKNANAIGSLLFEAWFGKFGAKVFDFAMVLSVLAYVNVILMSNPRVMFAMSEDKVLPALFQKKHPTTDALVPGLTVFAIATILVTFFGKGVDDVLSFSIFLDCMGMSTSAATLLILRRKKQGDEVVTGALRKWTPIFCVIFVLSYALVAVAVVIDKPYSALTAVILVGIVLLLYRIFYYKKSS
;
A
#
# COMPACT_ATOMS: atom_id res chain seq x y z
N MET A 1 33.33 -13.99 11.54
CA MET A 1 33.96 -13.24 10.40
C MET A 1 33.40 -13.64 9.02
N ALA A 2 32.19 -14.16 8.91
CA ALA A 2 31.65 -14.67 7.63
C ALA A 2 30.56 -13.87 6.91
N PRO A 3 30.02 -12.72 7.40
CA PRO A 3 28.96 -12.02 6.67
C PRO A 3 29.44 -10.99 5.63
N PHE A 4 30.71 -10.55 5.64
CA PHE A 4 31.19 -9.51 4.72
C PHE A 4 31.48 -10.02 3.30
N TYR A 5 31.82 -11.27 3.13
CA TYR A 5 32.15 -11.85 1.81
C TYR A 5 30.94 -12.03 0.89
N TYR A 6 29.74 -12.13 1.45
CA TYR A 6 28.50 -12.35 0.67
C TYR A 6 27.96 -11.08 0.01
N ILE A 7 28.22 -9.90 0.58
CA ILE A 7 27.72 -8.62 0.03
C ILE A 7 28.56 -8.16 -1.14
N GLU A 8 29.89 -8.32 -1.10
CA GLU A 8 30.76 -7.99 -2.24
C GLU A 8 30.52 -8.90 -3.45
N HIS A 9 30.27 -10.19 -3.25
CA HIS A 9 29.93 -11.11 -4.34
C HIS A 9 28.54 -10.85 -4.94
N SER A 10 27.56 -10.39 -4.14
CA SER A 10 26.23 -10.00 -4.61
C SER A 10 26.26 -8.73 -5.48
N LEU A 11 27.13 -7.80 -5.19
CA LEU A 11 27.32 -6.57 -5.99
C LEU A 11 27.96 -6.83 -7.36
N TYR A 12 28.70 -7.93 -7.51
CA TYR A 12 29.41 -8.26 -8.76
C TYR A 12 28.58 -9.07 -9.75
N PHE A 13 27.48 -9.73 -9.30
CA PHE A 13 26.76 -10.70 -10.15
C PHE A 13 25.51 -10.22 -10.85
N MET A 14 25.00 -9.00 -10.61
CA MET A 14 23.79 -8.54 -11.31
C MET A 14 23.86 -7.06 -11.71
N LYS A 15 24.45 -6.79 -12.85
CA LYS A 15 24.05 -5.66 -13.67
C LYS A 15 22.65 -5.99 -14.25
N GLU A 16 21.66 -6.11 -13.38
CA GLU A 16 20.26 -6.12 -13.83
C GLU A 16 20.02 -4.88 -14.65
N LYS A 17 19.29 -5.05 -15.76
CA LYS A 17 18.99 -3.96 -16.69
C LYS A 17 18.21 -2.90 -15.91
N GLN A 18 18.91 -1.91 -15.34
CA GLN A 18 18.34 -0.78 -14.61
C GLN A 18 17.33 -0.07 -15.53
N SER A 19 16.06 -0.43 -15.39
CA SER A 19 15.01 -0.05 -16.32
C SER A 19 14.06 1.01 -15.76
N ILE A 20 14.00 1.15 -14.41
CA ILE A 20 13.09 2.07 -13.74
C ILE A 20 13.74 3.46 -13.64
N ASN A 21 13.18 4.40 -14.39
CA ASN A 21 13.57 5.81 -14.34
C ASN A 21 12.81 6.56 -13.23
N PHE A 22 13.13 7.85 -13.04
CA PHE A 22 12.50 8.72 -12.04
C PHE A 22 10.97 8.79 -12.21
N PHE A 23 10.48 9.00 -13.43
CA PHE A 23 9.04 9.10 -13.69
C PHE A 23 8.31 7.79 -13.37
N SER A 24 8.81 6.66 -13.87
CA SER A 24 8.19 5.36 -13.58
C SER A 24 8.21 5.02 -12.08
N LEU A 25 9.28 5.35 -11.37
CA LEU A 25 9.35 5.12 -9.93
C LEU A 25 8.33 5.99 -9.18
N THR A 26 8.23 7.28 -9.54
CA THR A 26 7.22 8.18 -8.98
C THR A 26 5.80 7.65 -9.23
N MET A 27 5.50 7.17 -10.45
CA MET A 27 4.20 6.57 -10.77
C MET A 27 3.95 5.28 -9.98
N ILE A 28 4.97 4.46 -9.75
CA ILE A 28 4.86 3.27 -8.88
C ILE A 28 4.52 3.69 -7.45
N VAL A 29 5.22 4.68 -6.87
CA VAL A 29 4.94 5.19 -5.52
C VAL A 29 3.51 5.72 -5.43
N VAL A 30 3.12 6.59 -6.36
CA VAL A 30 1.76 7.15 -6.40
C VAL A 30 0.72 6.04 -6.49
N SER A 31 0.96 5.01 -7.29
CA SER A 31 0.00 3.91 -7.45
C SER A 31 -0.02 2.93 -6.28
N LEU A 32 1.08 2.75 -5.57
CA LEU A 32 1.12 1.98 -4.33
C LEU A 32 0.28 2.62 -3.23
N VAL A 33 0.25 3.96 -3.19
CA VAL A 33 -0.48 4.73 -2.16
C VAL A 33 -1.91 5.04 -2.60
N ILE A 34 -2.11 5.59 -3.81
CA ILE A 34 -3.46 5.89 -4.30
C ILE A 34 -4.15 4.58 -4.71
N GLY A 35 -4.80 3.95 -3.74
CA GLY A 35 -5.70 2.81 -3.96
C GLY A 35 -7.16 3.26 -3.95
N MET A 36 -8.03 2.36 -3.50
CA MET A 36 -9.45 2.63 -3.27
C MET A 36 -9.69 3.55 -2.06
N GLY A 37 -8.70 3.65 -1.17
CA GLY A 37 -8.81 4.37 0.09
C GLY A 37 -9.35 5.79 -0.07
N ILE A 38 -8.74 6.62 -0.93
CA ILE A 38 -9.12 8.04 -1.08
C ILE A 38 -10.55 8.27 -1.58
N PHE A 39 -11.17 7.28 -2.20
CA PHE A 39 -12.54 7.36 -2.72
C PHE A 39 -13.58 6.83 -1.71
N LYS A 40 -13.17 6.04 -0.72
CA LYS A 40 -14.06 5.40 0.25
C LYS A 40 -13.81 5.87 1.69
N THR A 41 -12.55 5.95 2.13
CA THR A 41 -12.23 6.27 3.53
C THR A 41 -12.57 7.68 3.99
N PRO A 42 -12.65 8.73 3.14
CA PRO A 42 -13.04 10.05 3.60
C PRO A 42 -14.40 10.08 4.31
N ALA A 43 -15.40 9.29 3.85
CA ALA A 43 -16.68 9.16 4.54
C ALA A 43 -16.51 8.59 5.95
N THR A 44 -15.80 7.48 6.06
CA THR A 44 -15.53 6.83 7.36
C THR A 44 -14.76 7.75 8.30
N ILE A 45 -13.76 8.49 7.78
CA ILE A 45 -12.98 9.44 8.58
C ILE A 45 -13.85 10.62 9.01
N ALA A 46 -14.73 11.16 8.14
CA ALA A 46 -15.67 12.22 8.48
C ALA A 46 -16.62 11.78 9.60
N ALA A 47 -17.14 10.55 9.53
CA ALA A 47 -18.00 10.00 10.57
C ALA A 47 -17.27 9.84 11.92
N LYS A 48 -16.00 9.38 11.91
CA LYS A 48 -15.19 9.19 13.12
C LYS A 48 -14.67 10.51 13.70
N SER A 49 -14.33 11.49 12.89
CA SER A 49 -13.76 12.78 13.32
C SER A 49 -14.77 13.74 13.94
N GLY A 50 -16.05 13.56 13.64
CA GLY A 50 -17.13 14.40 14.16
C GLY A 50 -17.15 15.84 13.63
N THR A 51 -16.00 16.47 13.42
CA THR A 51 -15.85 17.86 12.97
C THR A 51 -14.89 18.00 11.78
N PRO A 52 -15.08 19.02 10.89
CA PRO A 52 -14.15 19.30 9.79
C PRO A 52 -12.72 19.59 10.27
N PHE A 53 -12.56 20.20 11.43
CA PHE A 53 -11.26 20.53 11.99
C PHE A 53 -10.47 19.26 12.32
N ILE A 54 -11.06 18.29 13.05
CA ILE A 54 -10.42 17.02 13.39
C ILE A 54 -10.16 16.20 12.12
N PHE A 55 -11.11 16.21 11.17
CA PHE A 55 -10.97 15.56 9.88
C PHE A 55 -9.72 16.04 9.12
N PHE A 56 -9.57 17.36 8.90
CA PHE A 56 -8.38 17.88 8.22
C PHE A 56 -7.11 17.72 9.03
N SER A 57 -7.18 17.84 10.35
CA SER A 57 -6.02 17.57 11.23
C SER A 57 -5.53 16.14 11.06
N ALA A 58 -6.42 15.15 10.97
CA ALA A 58 -6.05 13.75 10.75
C ALA A 58 -5.36 13.57 9.38
N TRP A 59 -5.90 14.14 8.29
CA TRP A 59 -5.30 14.06 6.96
C TRP A 59 -3.94 14.77 6.88
N MET A 60 -3.80 15.92 7.53
CA MET A 60 -2.54 16.68 7.56
C MET A 60 -1.46 15.94 8.37
N ILE A 61 -1.81 15.48 9.58
CA ILE A 61 -0.88 14.74 10.45
C ILE A 61 -0.49 13.43 9.76
N GLY A 62 -1.44 12.66 9.24
CA GLY A 62 -1.16 11.41 8.54
C GLY A 62 -0.27 11.62 7.32
N GLY A 63 -0.50 12.68 6.54
CA GLY A 63 0.33 13.05 5.41
C GLY A 63 1.75 13.46 5.79
N LEU A 64 1.92 14.22 6.89
CA LEU A 64 3.24 14.55 7.43
C LEU A 64 3.98 13.30 7.91
N ILE A 65 3.30 12.39 8.61
CA ILE A 65 3.89 11.12 9.03
C ILE A 65 4.27 10.27 7.81
N ALA A 66 3.44 10.22 6.76
CA ALA A 66 3.76 9.54 5.51
C ALA A 66 4.99 10.16 4.82
N LEU A 67 5.15 11.48 4.86
CA LEU A 67 6.35 12.16 4.34
C LEU A 67 7.60 11.79 5.16
N PHE A 68 7.50 11.74 6.50
CA PHE A 68 8.59 11.28 7.36
C PHE A 68 8.97 9.83 7.06
N GLY A 69 7.99 8.96 6.85
CA GLY A 69 8.20 7.60 6.39
C GLY A 69 8.87 7.55 5.01
N ALA A 70 8.40 8.35 4.05
CA ALA A 70 8.99 8.43 2.72
C ALA A 70 10.46 8.84 2.75
N LEU A 71 10.82 9.83 3.56
CA LEU A 71 12.22 10.24 3.78
C LEU A 71 13.05 9.11 4.41
N THR A 72 12.48 8.40 5.37
CA THR A 72 13.09 7.24 6.04
C THR A 72 13.36 6.10 5.04
N TYR A 73 12.35 5.66 4.28
CA TYR A 73 12.50 4.60 3.29
C TYR A 73 13.33 5.02 2.07
N ALA A 74 13.30 6.30 1.71
CA ALA A 74 14.18 6.83 0.68
C ALA A 74 15.66 6.70 1.07
N GLU A 75 16.01 6.96 2.34
CA GLU A 75 17.36 6.74 2.84
C GLU A 75 17.70 5.25 2.98
N ILE A 76 16.76 4.42 3.48
CA ILE A 76 16.95 2.96 3.53
C ILE A 76 17.24 2.42 2.13
N GLY A 77 16.45 2.79 1.13
CA GLY A 77 16.62 2.35 -0.25
C GLY A 77 17.93 2.83 -0.90
N GLN A 78 18.48 3.98 -0.47
CA GLN A 78 19.81 4.41 -0.88
C GLN A 78 20.93 3.56 -0.24
N ARG A 79 20.78 3.23 1.05
CA ARG A 79 21.76 2.46 1.81
C ARG A 79 21.79 0.98 1.42
N LEU A 80 20.66 0.46 0.96
CA LEU A 80 20.49 -0.95 0.61
C LEU A 80 19.72 -1.09 -0.72
N PRO A 81 20.34 -0.77 -1.88
CA PRO A 81 19.69 -0.79 -3.19
C PRO A 81 19.64 -2.21 -3.78
N VAL A 82 18.87 -3.10 -3.15
CA VAL A 82 18.76 -4.52 -3.54
C VAL A 82 17.32 -4.87 -3.96
N MET A 83 17.16 -5.96 -4.70
CA MET A 83 15.83 -6.52 -5.01
C MET A 83 15.20 -7.08 -3.74
N GLY A 84 13.88 -6.89 -3.58
CA GLY A 84 13.17 -7.30 -2.37
C GLY A 84 13.68 -6.57 -1.12
N GLY A 85 14.06 -5.30 -1.27
CA GLY A 85 14.68 -4.49 -0.22
C GLY A 85 13.89 -4.48 1.08
N TYR A 86 12.57 -4.60 1.02
CA TYR A 86 11.73 -4.66 2.21
C TYR A 86 12.06 -5.88 3.09
N TYR A 87 12.25 -7.07 2.49
CA TYR A 87 12.73 -8.24 3.22
C TYR A 87 14.19 -8.11 3.65
N LYS A 88 15.07 -7.69 2.72
CA LYS A 88 16.52 -7.60 2.98
C LYS A 88 16.85 -6.66 4.14
N VAL A 89 16.07 -5.61 4.34
CA VAL A 89 16.22 -4.69 5.47
C VAL A 89 16.08 -5.43 6.81
N PHE A 90 15.08 -6.29 6.96
CA PHE A 90 14.89 -7.10 8.17
C PHE A 90 15.99 -8.14 8.36
N ALA A 91 16.31 -8.88 7.29
CA ALA A 91 17.31 -9.94 7.34
C ALA A 91 18.71 -9.40 7.68
N HIS A 92 19.03 -8.18 7.19
CA HIS A 92 20.32 -7.53 7.42
C HIS A 92 20.45 -6.89 8.81
N CYS A 93 19.35 -6.26 9.29
CA CYS A 93 19.36 -5.46 10.52
C CYS A 93 18.99 -6.25 11.76
N TYR A 94 18.12 -7.23 11.63
CA TYR A 94 17.66 -8.08 12.73
C TYR A 94 18.20 -9.51 12.57
N HIS A 95 17.36 -10.50 12.80
CA HIS A 95 17.65 -11.90 12.64
C HIS A 95 16.92 -12.45 11.40
N PRO A 96 17.50 -13.39 10.60
CA PRO A 96 16.81 -13.96 9.43
C PRO A 96 15.43 -14.52 9.72
N GLY A 97 15.21 -15.09 10.91
CA GLY A 97 13.88 -15.56 11.36
C GLY A 97 12.87 -14.45 11.52
N VAL A 98 13.27 -13.26 11.97
CA VAL A 98 12.41 -12.08 12.04
C VAL A 98 12.07 -11.62 10.63
N GLY A 99 13.09 -11.55 9.75
CA GLY A 99 12.90 -11.22 8.35
C GLY A 99 11.92 -12.17 7.65
N PHE A 100 12.10 -13.47 7.83
CA PHE A 100 11.20 -14.50 7.31
C PHE A 100 9.79 -14.30 7.81
N THR A 101 9.59 -14.26 9.14
CA THR A 101 8.27 -14.19 9.76
C THR A 101 7.48 -12.97 9.32
N ILE A 102 8.06 -11.78 9.44
CA ILE A 102 7.37 -10.54 9.08
C ILE A 102 7.02 -10.54 7.59
N ASN A 103 7.92 -10.98 6.72
CA ASN A 103 7.65 -10.93 5.28
C ASN A 103 6.66 -12.00 4.81
N VAL A 104 6.63 -13.19 5.41
CA VAL A 104 5.55 -14.17 5.14
C VAL A 104 4.20 -13.59 5.52
N LEU A 105 4.09 -12.95 6.69
CA LEU A 105 2.85 -12.31 7.14
C LEU A 105 2.42 -11.17 6.22
N ILE A 106 3.37 -10.33 5.77
CA ILE A 106 3.10 -9.25 4.83
C ILE A 106 2.67 -9.79 3.46
N LEU A 107 3.27 -10.87 2.97
CA LEU A 107 2.85 -11.52 1.72
C LEU A 107 1.42 -12.05 1.82
N ILE A 108 1.04 -12.66 2.95
CA ILE A 108 -0.33 -13.10 3.23
C ILE A 108 -1.27 -11.90 3.28
N SER A 109 -0.92 -10.85 4.03
CA SER A 109 -1.69 -9.61 4.15
C SER A 109 -1.89 -8.93 2.79
N ASN A 110 -0.82 -8.78 1.99
CA ASN A 110 -0.89 -8.18 0.66
C ASN A 110 -1.76 -9.00 -0.29
N SER A 111 -1.70 -10.34 -0.23
CA SER A 111 -2.56 -11.23 -1.02
C SER A 111 -4.03 -11.06 -0.64
N ALA A 112 -4.32 -10.99 0.65
CA ALA A 112 -5.67 -10.77 1.16
C ALA A 112 -6.20 -9.37 0.79
N SER A 113 -5.41 -8.33 0.99
CA SER A 113 -5.76 -6.96 0.59
C SER A 113 -5.98 -6.83 -0.91
N LEU A 114 -5.17 -7.50 -1.73
CA LEU A 114 -5.34 -7.51 -3.18
C LEU A 114 -6.65 -8.19 -3.58
N ALA A 115 -7.00 -9.32 -2.95
CA ALA A 115 -8.26 -10.03 -3.20
C ALA A 115 -9.47 -9.14 -2.88
N VAL A 116 -9.45 -8.46 -1.72
CA VAL A 116 -10.51 -7.53 -1.32
C VAL A 116 -10.64 -6.37 -2.30
N VAL A 117 -9.54 -5.75 -2.70
CA VAL A 117 -9.56 -4.64 -3.66
C VAL A 117 -10.06 -5.10 -5.02
N ALA A 118 -9.69 -6.32 -5.47
CA ALA A 118 -10.19 -6.89 -6.73
C ALA A 118 -11.70 -7.17 -6.67
N LEU A 119 -12.22 -7.66 -5.54
CA LEU A 119 -13.66 -7.87 -5.32
C LEU A 119 -14.43 -6.54 -5.32
N ILE A 120 -13.91 -5.50 -4.67
CA ILE A 120 -14.51 -4.13 -4.76
C ILE A 120 -14.50 -3.64 -6.21
N GLY A 121 -13.43 -3.91 -6.97
CA GLY A 121 -13.40 -3.61 -8.40
C GLY A 121 -14.48 -4.34 -9.20
N ALA A 122 -14.80 -5.58 -8.82
CA ALA A 122 -15.87 -6.35 -9.44
C ALA A 122 -17.26 -5.73 -9.16
N ASP A 123 -17.48 -5.13 -8.00
CA ASP A 123 -18.71 -4.39 -7.71
C ASP A 123 -18.89 -3.23 -8.70
N TYR A 124 -17.84 -2.45 -8.98
CA TYR A 124 -17.89 -1.37 -9.99
C TYR A 124 -18.11 -1.90 -11.41
N VAL A 125 -17.56 -3.06 -11.76
CA VAL A 125 -17.86 -3.71 -13.05
C VAL A 125 -19.33 -4.14 -13.12
N SER A 126 -19.88 -4.64 -12.02
CA SER A 126 -21.28 -5.00 -11.89
C SER A 126 -22.20 -3.79 -12.10
N ASP A 127 -21.90 -2.68 -11.43
CA ASP A 127 -22.67 -1.43 -11.56
C ASP A 127 -22.61 -0.87 -12.98
N LEU A 128 -21.44 -0.96 -13.64
CA LEU A 128 -21.28 -0.55 -15.04
C LEU A 128 -22.15 -1.36 -16.02
N LEU A 129 -22.16 -2.70 -15.84
CA LEU A 129 -22.81 -3.60 -16.78
C LEU A 129 -24.32 -3.74 -16.53
N PHE A 130 -24.72 -3.82 -15.26
CA PHE A 130 -26.07 -4.18 -14.87
C PHE A 130 -26.82 -3.04 -14.14
N GLY A 131 -26.11 -2.00 -13.68
CA GLY A 131 -26.66 -0.91 -12.89
C GLY A 131 -27.13 -1.33 -11.48
N GLN A 132 -26.70 -2.50 -11.03
CA GLN A 132 -27.00 -3.05 -9.70
C GLN A 132 -25.94 -4.07 -9.29
N PRO A 133 -25.78 -4.35 -7.98
CA PRO A 133 -24.86 -5.36 -7.49
C PRO A 133 -25.18 -6.75 -8.08
N SER A 134 -24.17 -7.46 -8.56
CA SER A 134 -24.27 -8.83 -9.03
C SER A 134 -24.04 -9.83 -7.90
N GLY A 135 -24.31 -11.11 -8.16
CA GLY A 135 -24.06 -12.17 -7.19
C GLY A 135 -22.58 -12.40 -6.89
N THR A 136 -22.31 -12.98 -5.74
CA THR A 136 -20.94 -13.26 -5.24
C THR A 136 -20.07 -14.02 -6.26
N LEU A 137 -20.64 -14.96 -7.00
CA LEU A 137 -19.90 -15.73 -8.01
C LEU A 137 -19.39 -14.85 -9.16
N PHE A 138 -20.21 -13.90 -9.64
CA PHE A 138 -19.82 -12.95 -10.66
C PHE A 138 -18.61 -12.12 -10.19
N ASN A 139 -18.67 -11.59 -8.97
CA ASN A 139 -17.60 -10.78 -8.40
C ASN A 139 -16.30 -11.58 -8.24
N ILE A 140 -16.36 -12.83 -7.81
CA ILE A 140 -15.20 -13.73 -7.72
C ILE A 140 -14.59 -13.95 -9.11
N ILE A 141 -15.40 -14.20 -10.14
CA ILE A 141 -14.93 -14.42 -11.50
C ILE A 141 -14.22 -13.13 -12.02
N VAL A 142 -14.85 -11.97 -11.90
CA VAL A 142 -14.27 -10.69 -12.36
C VAL A 142 -12.98 -10.36 -11.63
N ALA A 143 -12.94 -10.56 -10.31
CA ALA A 143 -11.73 -10.36 -9.51
C ALA A 143 -10.61 -11.31 -9.95
N SER A 144 -10.92 -12.61 -10.14
CA SER A 144 -9.95 -13.62 -10.59
C SER A 144 -9.43 -13.34 -12.00
N VAL A 145 -10.30 -12.92 -12.93
CA VAL A 145 -9.92 -12.50 -14.29
C VAL A 145 -9.01 -11.27 -14.25
N SER A 146 -9.29 -10.30 -13.38
CA SER A 146 -8.44 -9.12 -13.21
C SER A 146 -7.03 -9.50 -12.74
N VAL A 147 -6.91 -10.40 -11.77
CA VAL A 147 -5.62 -10.91 -11.30
C VAL A 147 -4.92 -11.71 -12.40
N GLY A 148 -5.63 -12.57 -13.13
CA GLY A 148 -5.10 -13.35 -14.25
C GLY A 148 -4.60 -12.48 -15.41
N LEU A 149 -5.31 -11.41 -15.77
CA LEU A 149 -4.91 -10.46 -16.78
C LEU A 149 -3.55 -9.80 -16.42
N PHE A 150 -3.44 -9.30 -15.19
CA PHE A 150 -2.21 -8.64 -14.74
C PHE A 150 -1.09 -9.62 -14.39
N TYR A 151 -1.40 -10.88 -14.10
CA TYR A 151 -0.41 -11.96 -14.09
C TYR A 151 0.26 -12.07 -15.46
N ILE A 152 -0.53 -12.12 -16.55
CA ILE A 152 0.00 -12.18 -17.93
C ILE A 152 0.83 -10.92 -18.25
N VAL A 153 0.33 -9.72 -17.91
CA VAL A 153 1.08 -8.45 -18.13
C VAL A 153 2.44 -8.49 -17.41
N ASN A 154 2.50 -9.05 -16.21
CA ASN A 154 3.75 -9.16 -15.46
C ASN A 154 4.68 -10.25 -16.00
N LEU A 155 4.16 -11.32 -16.64
CA LEU A 155 4.98 -12.29 -17.36
C LEU A 155 5.69 -11.67 -18.57
N LEU A 156 5.16 -10.61 -19.16
CA LEU A 156 5.79 -9.88 -20.27
C LEU A 156 6.98 -9.02 -19.80
N GLY A 157 7.28 -9.05 -18.52
CA GLY A 157 8.47 -8.46 -17.91
C GLY A 157 8.27 -7.04 -17.37
N LEU A 158 9.26 -6.57 -16.61
CA LEU A 158 9.21 -5.32 -15.86
C LEU A 158 8.94 -4.09 -16.73
N LYS A 159 9.51 -4.02 -17.92
CA LYS A 159 9.33 -2.87 -18.84
C LYS A 159 7.88 -2.71 -19.27
N THR A 160 7.20 -3.81 -19.61
CA THR A 160 5.79 -3.82 -20.01
C THR A 160 4.90 -3.50 -18.81
N SER A 161 5.10 -4.18 -17.67
CA SER A 161 4.34 -3.95 -16.44
C SER A 161 4.46 -2.50 -15.96
N SER A 162 5.68 -1.92 -16.00
CA SER A 162 5.92 -0.53 -15.59
C SER A 162 5.27 0.49 -16.54
N ARG A 163 5.26 0.22 -17.86
CA ARG A 163 4.55 1.07 -18.83
C ARG A 163 3.04 1.05 -18.60
N THR A 164 2.48 -0.14 -18.43
CA THR A 164 1.06 -0.32 -18.10
C THR A 164 0.73 0.40 -16.78
N GLN A 165 1.61 0.27 -15.78
CA GLN A 165 1.47 0.98 -14.50
C GLN A 165 1.44 2.49 -14.68
N ASN A 166 2.35 3.05 -15.47
CA ASN A 166 2.39 4.49 -15.74
C ASN A 166 1.07 4.99 -16.36
N ILE A 167 0.53 4.28 -17.36
CA ILE A 167 -0.73 4.64 -18.01
C ILE A 167 -1.88 4.61 -17.01
N LEU A 168 -2.05 3.51 -16.28
CA LEU A 168 -3.12 3.36 -15.30
C LEU A 168 -3.01 4.39 -14.17
N THR A 169 -1.79 4.74 -13.75
CA THR A 169 -1.58 5.75 -12.71
C THR A 169 -1.91 7.15 -13.22
N VAL A 170 -1.56 7.49 -14.45
CA VAL A 170 -1.96 8.77 -15.07
C VAL A 170 -3.47 8.87 -15.14
N VAL A 171 -4.17 7.83 -15.58
CA VAL A 171 -5.65 7.80 -15.60
C VAL A 171 -6.22 8.03 -14.21
N LYS A 172 -5.68 7.37 -13.18
CA LYS A 172 -6.08 7.54 -11.79
C LYS A 172 -5.88 8.97 -11.27
N ILE A 173 -4.73 9.57 -11.57
CA ILE A 173 -4.45 10.98 -11.20
C ILE A 173 -5.41 11.91 -11.95
N SER A 174 -5.65 11.69 -13.24
CA SER A 174 -6.59 12.48 -14.05
C SER A 174 -8.01 12.43 -13.48
N LEU A 175 -8.45 11.27 -12.97
CA LEU A 175 -9.73 11.15 -12.29
C LEU A 175 -9.80 12.04 -11.04
N ILE A 176 -8.77 12.02 -10.20
CA ILE A 176 -8.71 12.85 -9.00
C ILE A 176 -8.71 14.34 -9.39
N VAL A 177 -7.93 14.73 -10.40
CA VAL A 177 -7.89 16.11 -10.90
C VAL A 177 -9.26 16.53 -11.44
N LEU A 178 -9.94 15.63 -12.15
CA LEU A 178 -11.31 15.88 -12.63
C LEU A 178 -12.29 16.08 -11.48
N LEU A 179 -12.24 15.25 -10.43
CA LEU A 179 -13.03 15.45 -9.22
C LEU A 179 -12.75 16.82 -8.56
N ILE A 180 -11.49 17.19 -8.46
CA ILE A 180 -11.06 18.49 -7.89
C ILE A 180 -11.61 19.65 -8.73
N SER A 181 -11.68 19.50 -10.05
CA SER A 181 -12.17 20.58 -10.93
C SER A 181 -13.65 20.91 -10.73
N SER A 182 -14.43 20.06 -10.03
CA SER A 182 -15.80 20.37 -9.62
C SER A 182 -15.90 21.61 -8.72
N LEU A 183 -14.84 21.96 -7.99
CA LEU A 183 -14.78 23.20 -7.20
C LEU A 183 -15.02 24.46 -8.02
N PHE A 184 -14.61 24.46 -9.30
CA PHE A 184 -14.68 25.64 -10.18
C PHE A 184 -15.99 25.74 -10.96
N LYS A 185 -16.85 24.73 -10.85
CA LYS A 185 -18.12 24.65 -11.62
C LYS A 185 -19.36 24.98 -10.80
N GLY A 186 -19.21 25.31 -9.50
CA GLY A 186 -20.34 25.57 -8.63
C GLY A 186 -21.30 24.38 -8.47
N VAL A 187 -20.74 23.15 -8.61
CA VAL A 187 -21.52 21.92 -8.42
C VAL A 187 -21.95 21.83 -6.96
N THR A 188 -23.22 21.60 -6.72
CA THR A 188 -23.79 21.31 -5.40
C THR A 188 -24.46 19.96 -5.46
N VAL A 189 -24.18 19.11 -4.49
CA VAL A 189 -24.86 17.82 -4.34
C VAL A 189 -26.18 18.08 -3.60
N PRO A 190 -27.33 17.74 -4.19
CA PRO A 190 -28.59 17.85 -3.48
C PRO A 190 -28.57 17.04 -2.20
N PRO A 191 -29.28 17.46 -1.12
CA PRO A 191 -29.42 16.63 0.06
C PRO A 191 -30.09 15.30 -0.33
N HIS A 192 -29.31 14.23 -0.35
CA HIS A 192 -29.85 12.89 -0.47
C HIS A 192 -30.39 12.48 0.89
N GLY A 193 -31.54 11.79 0.91
CA GLY A 193 -32.15 11.31 2.13
C GLY A 193 -31.12 10.57 2.98
N ILE A 194 -31.04 10.91 4.25
CA ILE A 194 -30.15 10.33 5.23
C ILE A 194 -30.51 8.84 5.29
N ASN A 195 -29.74 8.01 4.61
CA ASN A 195 -29.77 6.60 4.94
C ASN A 195 -29.29 6.51 6.39
N GLU A 196 -30.16 6.01 7.28
CA GLU A 196 -29.84 5.74 8.69
C GLU A 196 -28.84 4.59 8.81
N GLY A 197 -27.77 4.65 8.02
CA GLY A 197 -26.61 3.77 8.14
C GLY A 197 -25.78 4.23 9.33
N LYS A 198 -25.63 3.33 10.30
CA LYS A 198 -24.78 3.36 11.48
C LYS A 198 -24.09 4.71 11.73
N ILE A 199 -24.78 5.63 12.38
CA ILE A 199 -24.15 6.78 13.00
C ILE A 199 -23.21 6.22 14.04
N TYR A 200 -21.90 6.20 13.73
CA TYR A 200 -20.89 6.01 14.76
C TYR A 200 -20.86 7.28 15.61
N THR A 201 -21.85 7.44 16.50
CA THR A 201 -21.79 8.41 17.58
C THR A 201 -20.77 7.88 18.57
N TYR A 202 -19.51 8.20 18.34
CA TYR A 202 -18.59 8.27 19.47
C TYR A 202 -19.09 9.42 20.32
N ASP A 203 -19.73 9.11 21.42
CA ASP A 203 -20.07 10.04 22.50
C ASP A 203 -18.76 10.49 23.15
N GLY A 204 -18.00 11.31 22.43
CA GLY A 204 -16.64 11.66 22.76
C GLY A 204 -16.45 13.15 22.80
N SER A 205 -16.64 13.72 23.98
CA SER A 205 -16.12 15.03 24.37
C SER A 205 -14.59 15.18 24.24
N ASN A 206 -13.86 14.09 23.92
CA ASN A 206 -12.38 14.09 23.81
C ASN A 206 -11.91 14.11 22.36
N GLY A 207 -11.62 15.32 21.85
CA GLY A 207 -11.11 15.53 20.49
C GLY A 207 -9.81 14.75 20.17
N ALA A 208 -8.99 14.43 21.18
CA ALA A 208 -7.78 13.62 21.01
C ALA A 208 -8.11 12.17 20.64
N LEU A 209 -9.14 11.59 21.25
CA LEU A 209 -9.60 10.23 20.92
C LEU A 209 -10.16 10.18 19.50
N LEU A 210 -11.01 11.16 19.13
CA LEU A 210 -11.57 11.26 17.76
C LEU A 210 -10.47 11.38 16.71
N LEU A 211 -9.43 12.17 16.99
CA LEU A 211 -8.27 12.30 16.13
C LEU A 211 -7.53 10.95 15.99
N LEU A 212 -7.27 10.26 17.11
CA LEU A 212 -6.54 8.99 17.11
C LEU A 212 -7.28 7.91 16.30
N VAL A 213 -8.59 7.76 16.49
CA VAL A 213 -9.42 6.80 15.75
C VAL A 213 -9.49 7.14 14.26
N SER A 214 -9.51 8.43 13.93
CA SER A 214 -9.46 8.91 12.54
C SER A 214 -8.12 8.60 11.88
N LEU A 215 -7.01 8.74 12.61
CA LEU A 215 -5.66 8.46 12.10
C LEU A 215 -5.49 7.00 11.67
N VAL A 216 -6.17 6.02 12.27
CA VAL A 216 -6.11 4.60 11.85
C VAL A 216 -6.45 4.46 10.37
N SER A 217 -7.59 5.03 9.95
CA SER A 217 -8.05 4.98 8.55
C SER A 217 -7.19 5.84 7.62
N VAL A 218 -6.67 6.96 8.12
CA VAL A 218 -5.75 7.83 7.36
C VAL A 218 -4.42 7.13 7.09
N PHE A 219 -3.81 6.47 8.08
CA PHE A 219 -2.56 5.74 7.91
C PHE A 219 -2.71 4.59 6.91
N PHE A 220 -3.82 3.86 6.95
CA PHE A 220 -4.13 2.88 5.92
C PHE A 220 -4.14 3.51 4.52
N THR A 221 -4.76 4.70 4.38
CA THR A 221 -4.92 5.38 3.09
C THR A 221 -3.60 5.93 2.54
N TYR A 222 -2.64 6.30 3.40
CA TYR A 222 -1.30 6.73 3.01
C TYR A 222 -0.28 5.59 2.92
N GLY A 223 -0.63 4.36 3.29
CA GLY A 223 0.28 3.20 3.26
C GLY A 223 0.67 2.75 1.86
N GLY A 224 1.67 1.86 1.75
CA GLY A 224 2.08 1.20 0.51
C GLY A 224 3.43 1.64 -0.05
N TYR A 225 3.84 2.90 0.12
CA TYR A 225 5.09 3.44 -0.47
C TYR A 225 6.37 2.73 0.02
N GLN A 226 6.36 2.11 1.18
CA GLN A 226 7.48 1.32 1.69
C GLN A 226 7.87 0.17 0.75
N GLN A 227 6.91 -0.37 0.01
CA GLN A 227 7.15 -1.44 -0.96
C GLN A 227 8.01 -0.98 -2.15
N THR A 228 8.19 0.32 -2.34
CA THR A 228 9.04 0.88 -3.42
C THR A 228 10.49 0.41 -3.30
N ILE A 229 11.01 0.18 -2.08
CA ILE A 229 12.38 -0.33 -1.89
C ILE A 229 12.58 -1.75 -2.42
N ASN A 230 11.51 -2.50 -2.74
CA ASN A 230 11.60 -3.81 -3.38
C ASN A 230 12.20 -3.74 -4.79
N PHE A 231 12.16 -2.57 -5.43
CA PHE A 231 12.71 -2.31 -6.76
C PHE A 231 14.15 -1.78 -6.73
N GLY A 232 14.84 -1.88 -5.59
CA GLY A 232 16.13 -1.22 -5.35
C GLY A 232 17.19 -1.47 -6.43
N SER A 233 17.40 -2.72 -6.87
CA SER A 233 18.38 -3.09 -7.90
C SER A 233 17.95 -2.69 -9.32
N GLU A 234 16.65 -2.46 -9.55
CA GLU A 234 16.09 -2.16 -10.87
C GLU A 234 16.01 -0.66 -11.15
N VAL A 235 16.20 0.19 -10.13
CA VAL A 235 16.20 1.65 -10.23
C VAL A 235 17.57 2.16 -10.69
N LYS A 236 17.57 3.11 -11.63
CA LYS A 236 18.80 3.63 -12.28
C LYS A 236 19.85 4.17 -11.32
N SER A 237 19.48 4.70 -10.16
CA SER A 237 20.43 5.22 -9.16
C SER A 237 19.78 5.43 -7.79
N ALA A 238 20.61 5.46 -6.75
CA ALA A 238 20.18 5.80 -5.39
C ALA A 238 19.49 7.19 -5.30
N LYS A 239 19.95 8.16 -6.10
CA LYS A 239 19.33 9.49 -6.21
C LYS A 239 17.94 9.42 -6.85
N THR A 240 17.77 8.56 -7.85
CA THR A 240 16.46 8.29 -8.48
C THR A 240 15.51 7.66 -7.47
N MET A 241 15.97 6.70 -6.66
CA MET A 241 15.20 6.08 -5.58
C MET A 241 14.68 7.13 -4.60
N GLN A 242 15.57 7.94 -4.05
CA GLN A 242 15.21 9.00 -3.09
C GLN A 242 14.19 9.98 -3.68
N ARG A 243 14.50 10.56 -4.85
CA ARG A 243 13.63 11.57 -5.47
C ARG A 243 12.27 11.00 -5.83
N GLY A 244 12.23 9.77 -6.37
CA GLY A 244 10.98 9.12 -6.78
C GLY A 244 10.04 8.87 -5.60
N ILE A 245 10.55 8.39 -4.47
CA ILE A 245 9.76 8.16 -3.27
C ILE A 245 9.23 9.49 -2.70
N VAL A 246 10.11 10.46 -2.50
CA VAL A 246 9.72 11.74 -1.87
C VAL A 246 8.75 12.53 -2.75
N VAL A 247 9.02 12.65 -4.05
CA VAL A 247 8.13 13.35 -4.98
C VAL A 247 6.79 12.62 -5.10
N GLY A 248 6.80 11.28 -5.14
CA GLY A 248 5.57 10.48 -5.17
C GLY A 248 4.67 10.77 -3.98
N ILE A 249 5.22 10.80 -2.76
CA ILE A 249 4.45 11.12 -1.55
C ILE A 249 3.99 12.58 -1.51
N LEU A 250 4.81 13.52 -1.97
CA LEU A 250 4.38 14.92 -2.06
C LEU A 250 3.20 15.11 -3.02
N VAL A 251 3.22 14.42 -4.17
CA VAL A 251 2.08 14.40 -5.11
C VAL A 251 0.83 13.83 -4.44
N VAL A 252 0.97 12.70 -3.74
CA VAL A 252 -0.16 12.09 -3.03
C VAL A 252 -0.71 13.01 -1.94
N LEU A 253 0.16 13.59 -1.12
CA LEU A 253 -0.22 14.52 -0.05
C LEU A 253 -1.03 15.69 -0.61
N PHE A 254 -0.53 16.32 -1.67
CA PHE A 254 -1.22 17.42 -2.34
C PHE A 254 -2.58 16.99 -2.88
N LEU A 255 -2.65 15.89 -3.60
CA LEU A 255 -3.89 15.36 -4.17
C LEU A 255 -4.91 15.00 -3.06
N TYR A 256 -4.47 14.36 -1.99
CA TYR A 256 -5.35 13.94 -0.90
C TYR A 256 -5.94 15.13 -0.13
N LEU A 257 -5.14 16.12 0.19
CA LEU A 257 -5.65 17.33 0.86
C LEU A 257 -6.64 18.10 -0.03
N THR A 258 -6.29 18.25 -1.31
CA THR A 258 -7.13 18.98 -2.26
C THR A 258 -8.46 18.27 -2.53
N ILE A 259 -8.45 16.94 -2.75
CA ILE A 259 -9.68 16.19 -2.99
C ILE A 259 -10.59 16.15 -1.75
N ASN A 260 -10.03 16.03 -0.54
CA ASN A 260 -10.81 16.08 0.69
C ASN A 260 -11.44 17.46 0.92
N TYR A 261 -10.71 18.54 0.57
CA TYR A 261 -11.27 19.88 0.56
C TYR A 261 -12.42 19.98 -0.45
N THR A 262 -12.27 19.40 -1.64
CA THR A 262 -13.33 19.36 -2.67
C THR A 262 -14.58 18.65 -2.14
N TYR A 263 -14.42 17.49 -1.52
CA TYR A 263 -15.53 16.74 -0.96
C TYR A 263 -16.32 17.57 0.07
N ILE A 264 -15.62 18.22 1.00
CA ILE A 264 -16.31 19.06 2.01
C ILE A 264 -17.00 20.27 1.38
N LYS A 265 -16.37 20.91 0.39
CA LYS A 265 -16.95 22.12 -0.25
C LYS A 265 -18.14 21.82 -1.14
N VAL A 266 -18.10 20.70 -1.88
CA VAL A 266 -19.13 20.38 -2.88
C VAL A 266 -20.26 19.54 -2.29
N ILE A 267 -19.94 18.57 -1.43
CA ILE A 267 -20.91 17.64 -0.85
C ILE A 267 -21.43 18.17 0.49
N GLY A 268 -20.53 18.76 1.29
CA GLY A 268 -20.81 19.13 2.67
C GLY A 268 -20.39 18.03 3.66
N PHE A 269 -19.88 18.46 4.81
CA PHE A 269 -19.29 17.54 5.80
C PHE A 269 -20.29 16.52 6.37
N ASP A 270 -21.52 16.97 6.64
CA ASP A 270 -22.56 16.10 7.24
C ASP A 270 -23.10 15.06 6.24
N GLN A 271 -23.20 15.41 4.95
CA GLN A 271 -23.56 14.44 3.91
C GLN A 271 -22.43 13.42 3.66
N MET A 272 -21.17 13.84 3.77
CA MET A 272 -20.02 12.93 3.65
C MET A 272 -20.05 11.80 4.67
N LYS A 273 -20.46 12.06 5.92
CA LYS A 273 -20.52 11.05 6.99
C LYS A 273 -21.37 9.83 6.62
N ASN A 274 -22.39 10.05 5.81
CA ASN A 274 -23.41 9.05 5.45
C ASN A 274 -23.24 8.52 4.01
N ALA A 275 -22.20 8.96 3.29
CA ALA A 275 -22.00 8.60 1.89
C ALA A 275 -21.30 7.23 1.75
N ASN A 276 -21.89 6.31 0.99
CA ASN A 276 -21.27 5.02 0.66
C ASN A 276 -20.19 5.16 -0.43
N ALA A 277 -20.39 6.06 -1.39
CA ALA A 277 -19.51 6.29 -2.54
C ALA A 277 -19.42 7.79 -2.86
N ILE A 278 -18.54 8.50 -2.14
CA ILE A 278 -18.40 9.97 -2.22
C ILE A 278 -18.11 10.44 -3.65
N GLY A 279 -17.20 9.74 -4.35
CA GLY A 279 -16.83 10.12 -5.72
C GLY A 279 -17.97 9.97 -6.72
N SER A 280 -18.79 8.91 -6.60
CA SER A 280 -19.95 8.68 -7.45
C SER A 280 -21.00 9.77 -7.27
N LEU A 281 -21.31 10.15 -6.02
CA LEU A 281 -22.25 11.24 -5.72
C LEU A 281 -21.82 12.56 -6.38
N LEU A 282 -20.53 12.86 -6.34
CA LEU A 282 -19.99 14.09 -6.93
C LEU A 282 -20.07 14.06 -8.47
N PHE A 283 -19.76 12.93 -9.09
CA PHE A 283 -19.83 12.77 -10.54
C PHE A 283 -21.29 12.76 -11.03
N GLU A 284 -22.20 12.16 -10.28
CA GLU A 284 -23.63 12.17 -10.60
C GLU A 284 -24.20 13.59 -10.52
N ALA A 285 -23.83 14.34 -9.49
CA ALA A 285 -24.25 15.75 -9.36
C ALA A 285 -23.70 16.63 -10.51
N TRP A 286 -22.52 16.29 -11.03
CA TRP A 286 -21.88 17.09 -12.09
C TRP A 286 -22.32 16.71 -13.51
N PHE A 287 -22.39 15.41 -13.80
CA PHE A 287 -22.62 14.87 -15.15
C PHE A 287 -23.89 14.02 -15.25
N GLY A 288 -24.73 14.01 -14.20
CA GLY A 288 -25.92 13.14 -14.13
C GLY A 288 -25.54 11.65 -14.08
N LYS A 289 -26.49 10.78 -14.42
CA LYS A 289 -26.31 9.31 -14.41
C LYS A 289 -25.16 8.82 -15.30
N PHE A 290 -24.82 9.55 -16.35
CA PHE A 290 -23.65 9.24 -17.19
C PHE A 290 -22.35 9.44 -16.41
N GLY A 291 -22.29 10.49 -15.57
CA GLY A 291 -21.14 10.74 -14.72
C GLY A 291 -20.85 9.59 -13.75
N ALA A 292 -21.87 9.04 -13.10
CA ALA A 292 -21.70 7.87 -12.23
C ALA A 292 -21.00 6.70 -12.97
N LYS A 293 -21.44 6.37 -14.20
CA LYS A 293 -20.81 5.33 -15.02
C LYS A 293 -19.35 5.62 -15.39
N VAL A 294 -19.05 6.90 -15.70
CA VAL A 294 -17.65 7.32 -15.97
C VAL A 294 -16.79 7.16 -14.72
N PHE A 295 -17.32 7.49 -13.56
CA PHE A 295 -16.64 7.28 -12.29
C PHE A 295 -16.39 5.78 -12.03
N ASP A 296 -17.40 4.92 -12.18
CA ASP A 296 -17.27 3.47 -11.95
C ASP A 296 -16.22 2.86 -12.88
N PHE A 297 -16.20 3.25 -14.15
CA PHE A 297 -15.17 2.84 -15.12
C PHE A 297 -13.77 3.26 -14.66
N ALA A 298 -13.61 4.49 -14.22
CA ALA A 298 -12.34 4.99 -13.73
C ALA A 298 -11.90 4.30 -12.41
N MET A 299 -12.87 3.91 -11.58
CA MET A 299 -12.60 3.09 -10.39
C MET A 299 -12.12 1.69 -10.75
N VAL A 300 -12.70 1.04 -11.76
CA VAL A 300 -12.18 -0.23 -12.29
C VAL A 300 -10.71 -0.08 -12.72
N LEU A 301 -10.37 0.96 -13.49
CA LEU A 301 -8.98 1.23 -13.90
C LEU A 301 -8.05 1.48 -12.69
N SER A 302 -8.56 2.14 -11.65
CA SER A 302 -7.82 2.38 -10.40
C SER A 302 -7.53 1.08 -9.66
N VAL A 303 -8.48 0.16 -9.60
CA VAL A 303 -8.29 -1.19 -9.05
C VAL A 303 -7.26 -1.96 -9.86
N LEU A 304 -7.37 -1.95 -11.19
CA LEU A 304 -6.43 -2.63 -12.07
C LEU A 304 -4.99 -2.10 -11.92
N ALA A 305 -4.81 -0.80 -11.68
CA ALA A 305 -3.51 -0.23 -11.34
C ALA A 305 -2.94 -0.78 -10.03
N TYR A 306 -3.79 -0.96 -9.02
CA TYR A 306 -3.37 -1.55 -7.74
C TYR A 306 -3.03 -3.04 -7.90
N VAL A 307 -3.86 -3.81 -8.62
CA VAL A 307 -3.59 -5.22 -8.96
C VAL A 307 -2.22 -5.35 -9.61
N ASN A 308 -1.92 -4.54 -10.63
CA ASN A 308 -0.65 -4.59 -11.34
C ASN A 308 0.55 -4.32 -10.41
N VAL A 309 0.51 -3.23 -9.65
CA VAL A 309 1.67 -2.83 -8.82
C VAL A 309 1.95 -3.80 -7.68
N ILE A 310 0.94 -4.42 -7.10
CA ILE A 310 1.11 -5.43 -6.04
C ILE A 310 1.67 -6.73 -6.62
N LEU A 311 1.20 -7.16 -7.81
CA LEU A 311 1.78 -8.29 -8.54
C LEU A 311 3.23 -8.01 -8.99
N MET A 312 3.59 -6.76 -9.28
CA MET A 312 4.98 -6.39 -9.57
C MET A 312 5.87 -6.48 -8.33
N SER A 313 5.41 -6.04 -7.16
CA SER A 313 6.23 -5.85 -5.97
C SER A 313 6.52 -7.15 -5.21
N ASN A 314 5.49 -7.96 -4.92
CA ASN A 314 5.60 -9.08 -3.99
C ASN A 314 6.49 -10.26 -4.47
N PRO A 315 6.55 -10.62 -5.76
CA PRO A 315 7.49 -11.65 -6.24
C PRO A 315 8.95 -11.32 -5.94
N ARG A 316 9.34 -10.04 -5.87
CA ARG A 316 10.69 -9.58 -5.53
C ARG A 316 11.06 -9.89 -4.08
N VAL A 317 10.11 -9.83 -3.18
CA VAL A 317 10.28 -10.25 -1.78
C VAL A 317 10.55 -11.74 -1.71
N MET A 318 9.77 -12.57 -2.42
CA MET A 318 9.96 -14.02 -2.47
C MET A 318 11.31 -14.41 -3.10
N PHE A 319 11.71 -13.70 -4.16
CA PHE A 319 13.03 -13.88 -4.78
C PHE A 319 14.14 -13.61 -3.77
N ALA A 320 14.11 -12.49 -3.08
CA ALA A 320 15.11 -12.11 -2.07
C ALA A 320 15.16 -13.08 -0.89
N MET A 321 14.00 -13.59 -0.44
CA MET A 321 13.92 -14.64 0.58
C MET A 321 14.55 -15.95 0.11
N SER A 322 14.42 -16.27 -1.18
CA SER A 322 15.05 -17.47 -1.77
C SER A 322 16.55 -17.31 -1.95
N GLU A 323 17.07 -16.11 -2.26
CA GLU A 323 18.52 -15.85 -2.26
C GLU A 323 19.14 -16.12 -0.89
N ASP A 324 18.46 -15.78 0.19
CA ASP A 324 18.89 -16.03 1.57
C ASP A 324 18.56 -17.46 2.05
N LYS A 325 18.13 -18.36 1.14
CA LYS A 325 17.82 -19.77 1.40
C LYS A 325 16.69 -20.00 2.42
N VAL A 326 15.86 -18.97 2.71
CA VAL A 326 14.67 -19.08 3.56
C VAL A 326 13.41 -19.41 2.77
N LEU A 327 13.49 -19.44 1.44
CA LEU A 327 12.52 -20.06 0.54
C LEU A 327 13.24 -21.00 -0.43
N PRO A 328 12.53 -21.96 -1.06
CA PRO A 328 13.13 -22.86 -2.05
C PRO A 328 13.79 -22.10 -3.21
N ALA A 329 14.91 -22.64 -3.74
CA ALA A 329 15.65 -22.07 -4.87
C ALA A 329 14.79 -21.89 -6.14
N LEU A 330 13.65 -22.56 -6.23
CA LEU A 330 12.66 -22.39 -7.30
C LEU A 330 12.27 -20.92 -7.49
N PHE A 331 12.15 -20.14 -6.40
CA PHE A 331 11.74 -18.72 -6.44
C PHE A 331 12.79 -17.79 -7.05
N GLN A 332 14.02 -18.27 -7.31
CA GLN A 332 15.06 -17.53 -8.02
C GLN A 332 14.94 -17.66 -9.55
N LYS A 333 14.10 -18.59 -10.05
CA LYS A 333 13.93 -18.79 -11.48
C LYS A 333 13.26 -17.59 -12.13
N LYS A 334 13.91 -17.09 -13.19
CA LYS A 334 13.41 -16.00 -14.04
C LYS A 334 12.97 -16.57 -15.40
N HIS A 335 12.04 -15.88 -16.03
CA HIS A 335 11.68 -16.20 -17.42
C HIS A 335 12.86 -15.90 -18.36
N PRO A 336 13.23 -16.81 -19.29
CA PRO A 336 14.45 -16.67 -20.08
C PRO A 336 14.55 -15.37 -20.92
N THR A 337 13.41 -14.85 -21.40
CA THR A 337 13.38 -13.69 -22.31
C THR A 337 12.90 -12.41 -21.65
N THR A 338 12.05 -12.49 -20.62
CA THR A 338 11.40 -11.32 -20.02
C THR A 338 11.94 -10.97 -18.63
N ASP A 339 12.80 -11.82 -18.04
CA ASP A 339 13.32 -11.73 -16.68
C ASP A 339 12.21 -11.69 -15.59
N ALA A 340 10.97 -12.09 -15.94
CA ALA A 340 9.87 -12.15 -15.00
C ALA A 340 10.11 -13.21 -13.92
N LEU A 341 9.77 -12.90 -12.66
CA LEU A 341 9.92 -13.78 -11.49
C LEU A 341 8.76 -14.76 -11.42
N VAL A 342 8.69 -15.70 -12.39
CA VAL A 342 7.53 -16.56 -12.64
C VAL A 342 7.04 -17.30 -11.40
N PRO A 343 7.87 -18.04 -10.62
CA PRO A 343 7.35 -18.83 -9.51
C PRO A 343 6.73 -17.96 -8.40
N GLY A 344 7.39 -16.84 -8.04
CA GLY A 344 6.85 -15.90 -7.06
C GLY A 344 5.56 -15.24 -7.52
N LEU A 345 5.50 -14.84 -8.77
CA LEU A 345 4.31 -14.24 -9.40
C LEU A 345 3.14 -15.24 -9.42
N THR A 346 3.40 -16.50 -9.80
CA THR A 346 2.38 -17.55 -9.86
C THR A 346 1.82 -17.88 -8.47
N VAL A 347 2.69 -18.10 -7.48
CA VAL A 347 2.26 -18.43 -6.12
C VAL A 347 1.44 -17.27 -5.52
N PHE A 348 1.89 -16.03 -5.72
CA PHE A 348 1.20 -14.87 -5.20
C PHE A 348 -0.17 -14.65 -5.88
N ALA A 349 -0.25 -14.81 -7.21
CA ALA A 349 -1.51 -14.72 -7.95
C ALA A 349 -2.51 -15.81 -7.53
N ILE A 350 -2.05 -17.07 -7.39
CA ILE A 350 -2.89 -18.19 -6.92
C ILE A 350 -3.39 -17.91 -5.49
N ALA A 351 -2.50 -17.48 -4.58
CA ALA A 351 -2.88 -17.15 -3.22
C ALA A 351 -3.97 -16.06 -3.19
N THR A 352 -3.81 -15.01 -4.00
CA THR A 352 -4.80 -13.94 -4.13
C THR A 352 -6.15 -14.49 -4.63
N ILE A 353 -6.15 -15.29 -5.69
CA ILE A 353 -7.37 -15.88 -6.24
C ILE A 353 -8.05 -16.79 -5.20
N LEU A 354 -7.30 -17.62 -4.48
CA LEU A 354 -7.87 -18.45 -3.42
C LEU A 354 -8.55 -17.62 -2.34
N VAL A 355 -7.96 -16.50 -1.93
CA VAL A 355 -8.58 -15.62 -0.93
C VAL A 355 -9.90 -15.02 -1.43
N THR A 356 -10.09 -14.77 -2.74
CA THR A 356 -11.39 -14.28 -3.26
C THR A 356 -12.53 -15.27 -3.02
N PHE A 357 -12.24 -16.57 -2.97
CA PHE A 357 -13.25 -17.62 -2.70
C PHE A 357 -13.56 -17.80 -1.21
N PHE A 358 -12.58 -17.58 -0.33
CA PHE A 358 -12.69 -17.88 1.09
C PHE A 358 -12.83 -16.63 1.97
N GLY A 359 -12.63 -15.44 1.44
CA GLY A 359 -12.67 -14.18 2.18
C GLY A 359 -14.08 -13.86 2.69
N LYS A 360 -14.33 -14.10 3.98
CA LYS A 360 -15.53 -13.64 4.69
C LYS A 360 -15.24 -12.34 5.39
N GLY A 361 -15.93 -11.25 4.99
CA GLY A 361 -15.86 -9.97 5.69
C GLY A 361 -14.64 -9.10 5.29
N VAL A 362 -14.88 -8.15 4.39
CA VAL A 362 -13.88 -7.16 3.93
C VAL A 362 -13.27 -6.39 5.11
N ASP A 363 -14.09 -6.00 6.10
CA ASP A 363 -13.65 -5.17 7.23
C ASP A 363 -12.70 -5.89 8.19
N ASP A 364 -12.90 -7.19 8.41
CA ASP A 364 -12.04 -7.98 9.30
C ASP A 364 -10.66 -8.23 8.67
N VAL A 365 -10.63 -8.52 7.35
CA VAL A 365 -9.38 -8.68 6.59
C VAL A 365 -8.60 -7.36 6.55
N LEU A 366 -9.28 -6.23 6.37
CA LEU A 366 -8.64 -4.92 6.38
C LEU A 366 -8.05 -4.60 7.76
N SER A 367 -8.80 -4.81 8.85
CA SER A 367 -8.33 -4.53 10.22
C SER A 367 -7.12 -5.37 10.61
N PHE A 368 -7.13 -6.65 10.25
CA PHE A 368 -5.99 -7.56 10.40
C PHE A 368 -4.77 -7.06 9.61
N SER A 369 -4.96 -6.67 8.35
CA SER A 369 -3.89 -6.16 7.49
C SER A 369 -3.29 -4.86 8.04
N ILE A 370 -4.13 -3.92 8.54
CA ILE A 370 -3.67 -2.67 9.13
C ILE A 370 -2.76 -2.93 10.34
N PHE A 371 -3.12 -3.87 11.22
CA PHE A 371 -2.30 -4.21 12.38
C PHE A 371 -0.93 -4.76 11.98
N LEU A 372 -0.90 -5.70 11.03
CA LEU A 372 0.35 -6.25 10.49
C LEU A 372 1.20 -5.17 9.79
N ASP A 373 0.56 -4.29 9.03
CA ASP A 373 1.25 -3.17 8.37
C ASP A 373 1.85 -2.21 9.41
N CYS A 374 1.15 -1.90 10.49
CA CYS A 374 1.70 -1.07 11.57
C CYS A 374 2.94 -1.71 12.21
N MET A 375 2.91 -3.01 12.47
CA MET A 375 4.08 -3.74 12.98
C MET A 375 5.23 -3.74 11.96
N GLY A 376 4.93 -4.04 10.69
CA GLY A 376 5.90 -4.08 9.61
C GLY A 376 6.54 -2.71 9.36
N MET A 377 5.73 -1.65 9.31
CA MET A 377 6.18 -0.28 9.07
C MET A 377 7.05 0.25 10.22
N SER A 378 6.64 0.05 11.48
CA SER A 378 7.42 0.47 12.64
C SER A 378 8.77 -0.23 12.68
N THR A 379 8.78 -1.55 12.55
CA THR A 379 10.00 -2.35 12.68
C THR A 379 10.93 -2.18 11.49
N SER A 380 10.41 -2.08 10.25
CA SER A 380 11.24 -1.83 9.07
C SER A 380 11.85 -0.42 9.06
N ALA A 381 11.10 0.60 9.44
CA ALA A 381 11.63 1.96 9.52
C ALA A 381 12.74 2.08 10.57
N ALA A 382 12.59 1.42 11.73
CA ALA A 382 13.59 1.41 12.79
C ALA A 382 14.95 0.86 12.33
N THR A 383 14.99 0.04 11.27
CA THR A 383 16.24 -0.46 10.68
C THR A 383 17.16 0.67 10.18
N LEU A 384 16.61 1.84 9.82
CA LEU A 384 17.42 3.00 9.45
C LEU A 384 18.43 3.37 10.54
N LEU A 385 18.01 3.33 11.81
CA LEU A 385 18.89 3.66 12.94
C LEU A 385 20.04 2.64 13.07
N ILE A 386 19.75 1.35 12.77
CA ILE A 386 20.74 0.28 12.77
C ILE A 386 21.72 0.46 11.60
N LEU A 387 21.21 0.72 10.38
CA LEU A 387 22.04 0.96 9.19
C LEU A 387 22.98 2.15 9.38
N ARG A 388 22.48 3.22 9.99
CA ARG A 388 23.30 4.40 10.32
C ARG A 388 24.38 4.09 11.36
N ARG A 389 24.04 3.35 12.43
CA ARG A 389 25.00 2.94 13.45
C ARG A 389 26.12 2.07 12.86
N LYS A 390 25.78 1.21 11.90
CA LYS A 390 26.73 0.37 11.16
C LYS A 390 27.46 1.12 10.05
N LYS A 391 27.17 2.41 9.80
CA LYS A 391 27.69 3.22 8.70
C LYS A 391 27.50 2.61 7.31
N GLN A 392 26.49 1.73 7.15
CA GLN A 392 26.19 1.05 5.90
C GLN A 392 25.73 2.06 4.85
N GLY A 393 26.41 2.09 3.67
CA GLY A 393 26.05 2.94 2.54
C GLY A 393 26.18 4.46 2.82
N ASP A 394 27.00 4.86 3.78
CA ASP A 394 27.16 6.28 4.15
C ASP A 394 27.70 7.14 2.99
N GLU A 395 28.52 6.55 2.12
CA GLU A 395 29.11 7.17 0.94
C GLU A 395 28.09 7.49 -0.17
N VAL A 396 26.98 6.77 -0.23
CA VAL A 396 25.97 6.91 -1.28
C VAL A 396 24.85 7.85 -0.89
N VAL A 397 24.63 8.03 0.43
CA VAL A 397 23.52 8.83 0.93
C VAL A 397 23.79 10.33 0.77
N THR A 398 22.98 10.96 -0.04
CA THR A 398 23.02 12.40 -0.31
C THR A 398 21.68 13.05 0.05
N GLY A 399 21.71 14.34 0.42
CA GLY A 399 20.49 15.12 0.63
C GLY A 399 20.58 16.06 1.84
N ALA A 400 19.99 17.24 1.70
CA ALA A 400 19.99 18.28 2.74
C ALA A 400 19.29 17.82 4.04
N LEU A 401 18.30 16.95 3.93
CA LEU A 401 17.50 16.45 5.07
C LEU A 401 18.15 15.26 5.80
N ARG A 402 19.31 14.75 5.35
CA ARG A 402 19.98 13.59 5.96
C ARG A 402 20.17 13.74 7.48
N LYS A 403 20.45 14.94 7.95
CA LYS A 403 20.63 15.21 9.40
C LYS A 403 19.35 15.00 10.20
N TRP A 404 18.20 15.27 9.60
CA TRP A 404 16.88 15.22 10.25
C TRP A 404 16.19 13.86 10.11
N THR A 405 16.59 13.04 9.13
CA THR A 405 15.93 11.76 8.87
C THR A 405 15.86 10.82 10.09
N PRO A 406 16.85 10.76 11.02
CA PRO A 406 16.69 9.94 12.23
C PRO A 406 15.56 10.41 13.14
N ILE A 407 15.34 11.72 13.25
CA ILE A 407 14.25 12.29 14.03
C ILE A 407 12.91 11.94 13.36
N PHE A 408 12.82 12.10 12.04
CA PHE A 408 11.65 11.72 11.26
C PHE A 408 11.34 10.22 11.39
N CYS A 409 12.37 9.39 11.37
CA CYS A 409 12.25 7.95 11.57
C CYS A 409 11.67 7.63 12.97
N VAL A 410 12.17 8.26 14.03
CA VAL A 410 11.66 8.04 15.39
C VAL A 410 10.19 8.47 15.51
N ILE A 411 9.85 9.67 15.00
CA ILE A 411 8.45 10.16 15.00
C ILE A 411 7.56 9.19 14.24
N PHE A 412 8.01 8.72 13.08
CA PHE A 412 7.26 7.75 12.27
C PHE A 412 7.03 6.43 13.00
N VAL A 413 8.07 5.84 13.60
CA VAL A 413 7.99 4.59 14.36
C VAL A 413 7.02 4.71 15.53
N LEU A 414 7.13 5.80 16.30
CA LEU A 414 6.24 6.05 17.43
C LEU A 414 4.78 6.24 17.00
N SER A 415 4.57 6.94 15.88
CA SER A 415 3.21 7.14 15.34
C SER A 415 2.55 5.83 14.92
N TYR A 416 3.27 4.95 14.21
CA TYR A 416 2.74 3.65 13.82
C TYR A 416 2.56 2.70 15.01
N ALA A 417 3.43 2.76 16.01
CA ALA A 417 3.25 2.02 17.27
C ALA A 417 1.99 2.48 18.01
N LEU A 418 1.74 3.80 18.05
CA LEU A 418 0.51 4.36 18.65
C LEU A 418 -0.76 3.89 17.91
N VAL A 419 -0.72 3.88 16.57
CA VAL A 419 -1.84 3.37 15.76
C VAL A 419 -2.04 1.87 15.96
N ALA A 420 -0.98 1.08 16.10
CA ALA A 420 -1.11 -0.35 16.44
C ALA A 420 -1.84 -0.55 17.77
N VAL A 421 -1.54 0.26 18.79
CA VAL A 421 -2.27 0.25 20.07
C VAL A 421 -3.74 0.64 19.87
N ALA A 422 -4.02 1.65 19.02
CA ALA A 422 -5.40 2.05 18.73
C ALA A 422 -6.19 0.91 18.04
N VAL A 423 -5.56 0.15 17.14
CA VAL A 423 -6.20 -1.02 16.50
C VAL A 423 -6.50 -2.12 17.52
N VAL A 424 -5.60 -2.36 18.50
CA VAL A 424 -5.86 -3.33 19.58
C VAL A 424 -7.08 -2.92 20.42
N ILE A 425 -7.27 -1.63 20.68
CA ILE A 425 -8.41 -1.12 21.43
C ILE A 425 -9.71 -1.22 20.61
N ASP A 426 -9.68 -0.85 19.33
CA ASP A 426 -10.87 -0.80 18.46
C ASP A 426 -11.28 -2.20 17.96
N LYS A 427 -10.31 -3.07 17.64
CA LYS A 427 -10.50 -4.39 17.01
C LYS A 427 -9.65 -5.48 17.66
N PRO A 428 -9.89 -5.83 18.95
CA PRO A 428 -9.01 -6.74 19.72
C PRO A 428 -8.90 -8.14 19.08
N TYR A 429 -9.98 -8.66 18.50
CA TYR A 429 -9.96 -9.99 17.85
C TYR A 429 -9.07 -10.03 16.60
N SER A 430 -9.08 -8.98 15.78
CA SER A 430 -8.22 -8.89 14.60
C SER A 430 -6.74 -8.81 15.00
N ALA A 431 -6.42 -8.04 16.04
CA ALA A 431 -5.08 -7.96 16.60
C ALA A 431 -4.61 -9.30 17.19
N LEU A 432 -5.48 -9.99 17.95
CA LEU A 432 -5.17 -11.31 18.51
C LEU A 432 -4.89 -12.35 17.42
N THR A 433 -5.70 -12.38 16.36
CA THR A 433 -5.50 -13.27 15.20
C THR A 433 -4.15 -13.02 14.55
N ALA A 434 -3.76 -11.75 14.38
CA ALA A 434 -2.47 -11.39 13.84
C ALA A 434 -1.32 -11.89 14.73
N VAL A 435 -1.40 -11.72 16.05
CA VAL A 435 -0.38 -12.18 17.00
C VAL A 435 -0.26 -13.71 17.01
N ILE A 436 -1.38 -14.43 16.96
CA ILE A 436 -1.38 -15.90 16.84
C ILE A 436 -0.68 -16.33 15.56
N LEU A 437 -0.98 -15.69 14.43
CA LEU A 437 -0.35 -16.02 13.14
C LEU A 437 1.16 -15.72 13.16
N VAL A 438 1.61 -14.65 13.82
CA VAL A 438 3.04 -14.38 14.07
C VAL A 438 3.68 -15.57 14.80
N GLY A 439 3.04 -16.06 15.86
CA GLY A 439 3.52 -17.22 16.62
C GLY A 439 3.62 -18.48 15.78
N ILE A 440 2.61 -18.77 14.95
CA ILE A 440 2.59 -19.93 14.04
C ILE A 440 3.75 -19.84 13.02
N VAL A 441 3.95 -18.70 12.38
CA VAL A 441 5.01 -18.52 11.37
C VAL A 441 6.40 -18.61 12.00
N LEU A 442 6.59 -18.10 13.23
CA LEU A 442 7.83 -18.25 13.98
C LEU A 442 8.12 -19.73 14.31
N LEU A 443 7.12 -20.48 14.70
CA LEU A 443 7.24 -21.92 14.96
C LEU A 443 7.61 -22.69 13.69
N LEU A 444 6.96 -22.38 12.56
CA LEU A 444 7.29 -22.94 11.26
C LEU A 444 8.74 -22.64 10.87
N TYR A 445 9.21 -21.40 11.06
CA TYR A 445 10.61 -21.06 10.82
C TYR A 445 11.55 -21.92 11.67
N ARG A 446 11.27 -22.06 12.97
CA ARG A 446 12.08 -22.86 13.87
C ARG A 446 12.13 -24.35 13.47
N ILE A 447 11.01 -24.93 13.04
CA ILE A 447 10.93 -26.34 12.65
C ILE A 447 11.69 -26.61 11.33
N PHE A 448 11.51 -25.74 10.33
CA PHE A 448 12.04 -26.02 9.00
C PHE A 448 13.46 -25.51 8.75
N TYR A 449 13.89 -24.43 9.43
CA TYR A 449 15.14 -23.75 9.13
C TYR A 449 16.17 -23.80 10.25
N TYR A 450 15.77 -23.80 11.52
CA TYR A 450 16.71 -23.81 12.63
C TYR A 450 17.44 -25.16 12.76
N LYS A 451 16.82 -26.29 12.43
CA LYS A 451 17.43 -27.64 12.42
C LYS A 451 18.45 -27.87 11.29
N LYS A 452 18.54 -26.96 10.29
CA LYS A 452 19.52 -27.12 9.18
C LYS A 452 20.81 -26.35 9.39
N SER A 453 20.92 -25.52 10.43
CA SER A 453 22.11 -24.72 10.73
C SER A 453 22.88 -25.22 11.96
N SER A 454 22.44 -26.25 12.64
CA SER A 454 23.15 -27.07 13.60
C SER A 454 23.56 -28.42 12.95
#